data_3982b56f6cb199ccc6cd72549cf889fe
#
_entry.id   3982b56f6cb199ccc6cd72549cf889fe
#
_cell.length_a   1.000
_cell.length_b   1.000
_cell.length_c   1.000
_cell.angle_alpha   90.00
_cell.angle_beta   90.00
_cell.angle_gamma   90.00
#
_symmetry.space_group_name_H-M   'P 1'
#
loop_
_entity.id
_entity.type
_entity.pdbx_description
1 polymer ?
#
loop_
_entity_poly.entity_id
_entity_poly.type
_entity_poly.pdbx_seq_one_letter_code
_entity_poly.pdbx_strand_id
1 'polypeptide(L)'
;MENVYAYDAYCFDLDGTIYIDQMRLPGVKSFLSSLRSRGKRLLFLTNTSVHTREDCYKRLLGLGVSCQLDEILTAGYVSGLYFVEHAPDAKVLVVGEEALKEELRAVGINLSEDPYRSTHVLVGMDRQFHYDKLHLAAKAVRHGAVLLATNPDNCCPVQGDIIPDTGAILSSIEAASQQKAAVMIGKPSNYYAEKSLQLLDVDRSSCLMIGDRLETDILFGKLNGMKTALVLTGISSREDIGKADIVPDYIWPSLNECIMEQQNHSKHSTVLEMEKA
;
A
#
# COMPACT_ATOMS: atom_id res chain seq x y z
N MET A 1 24.75 4.85 13.21
CA MET A 1 23.55 4.72 12.35
C MET A 1 23.58 3.33 11.73
N GLU A 2 22.48 2.59 11.75
CA GLU A 2 22.43 1.28 11.10
C GLU A 2 22.53 1.41 9.58
N ASN A 3 23.12 0.40 8.94
CA ASN A 3 23.33 0.40 7.50
C ASN A 3 21.99 0.19 6.80
N VAL A 4 21.48 1.21 6.11
CA VAL A 4 20.22 1.16 5.36
C VAL A 4 20.21 0.07 4.26
N TYR A 5 21.36 -0.43 3.86
CA TYR A 5 21.53 -1.51 2.88
C TYR A 5 21.63 -2.91 3.52
N ALA A 6 21.37 -3.04 4.83
CA ALA A 6 21.49 -4.32 5.54
C ALA A 6 20.39 -5.33 5.21
N TYR A 7 19.27 -4.88 4.69
CA TYR A 7 18.11 -5.72 4.38
C TYR A 7 18.26 -6.42 3.02
N ASP A 8 17.60 -7.56 2.85
CA ASP A 8 17.60 -8.30 1.59
C ASP A 8 16.50 -7.82 0.65
N ALA A 9 15.40 -7.33 1.21
CA ALA A 9 14.27 -6.80 0.47
C ALA A 9 13.74 -5.47 1.02
N TYR A 10 13.13 -4.70 0.14
CA TYR A 10 12.58 -3.38 0.42
C TYR A 10 11.18 -3.27 -0.18
N CYS A 11 10.21 -3.00 0.68
CA CYS A 11 8.86 -2.65 0.29
C CYS A 11 8.71 -1.13 0.31
N PHE A 12 8.18 -0.56 -0.74
CA PHE A 12 7.94 0.88 -0.87
C PHE A 12 6.46 1.15 -1.02
N ASP A 13 5.91 2.04 -0.22
CA ASP A 13 4.68 2.72 -0.60
C ASP A 13 4.93 3.60 -1.82
N LEU A 14 3.87 4.02 -2.51
CA LEU A 14 3.96 4.83 -3.74
C LEU A 14 3.70 6.32 -3.49
N ASP A 15 2.48 6.68 -3.13
CA ASP A 15 2.07 8.07 -2.98
C ASP A 15 2.66 8.69 -1.70
N GLY A 16 3.41 9.80 -1.82
CA GLY A 16 4.14 10.38 -0.70
C GLY A 16 5.53 9.79 -0.45
N THR A 17 5.84 8.62 -1.03
CA THR A 17 7.12 7.91 -0.86
C THR A 17 7.95 7.87 -2.13
N ILE A 18 7.39 7.45 -3.24
CA ILE A 18 8.06 7.39 -4.56
C ILE A 18 7.74 8.62 -5.39
N TYR A 19 6.50 9.07 -5.35
CA TYR A 19 6.03 10.25 -6.08
C TYR A 19 4.94 11.00 -5.30
N ILE A 20 4.67 12.22 -5.71
CA ILE A 20 3.46 12.98 -5.37
C ILE A 20 2.85 13.43 -6.69
N ASP A 21 1.58 13.14 -6.91
CA ASP A 21 0.89 13.38 -8.18
C ASP A 21 1.70 12.86 -9.38
N GLN A 22 2.08 13.73 -10.31
CA GLN A 22 2.84 13.41 -11.51
C GLN A 22 4.35 13.64 -11.37
N MET A 23 4.85 13.85 -10.15
CA MET A 23 6.25 14.16 -9.91
C MET A 23 6.92 13.10 -9.04
N ARG A 24 7.99 12.48 -9.59
CA ARG A 24 8.86 11.63 -8.79
C ARG A 24 9.60 12.46 -7.74
N LEU A 25 9.63 11.97 -6.51
CA LEU A 25 10.34 12.61 -5.41
C LEU A 25 11.86 12.58 -5.60
N PRO A 26 12.58 13.61 -5.08
CA PRO A 26 14.04 13.65 -5.12
C PRO A 26 14.68 12.42 -4.46
N GLY A 27 15.81 11.95 -5.02
CA GLY A 27 16.57 10.82 -4.46
C GLY A 27 16.00 9.43 -4.81
N VAL A 28 14.73 9.28 -5.17
CA VAL A 28 14.09 7.99 -5.46
C VAL A 28 14.88 7.17 -6.48
N LYS A 29 15.20 7.74 -7.64
CA LYS A 29 15.96 7.02 -8.69
C LYS A 29 17.31 6.54 -8.19
N SER A 30 18.05 7.38 -7.50
CA SER A 30 19.39 7.06 -6.98
C SER A 30 19.31 5.97 -5.90
N PHE A 31 18.31 6.04 -5.02
CA PHE A 31 18.11 5.05 -3.96
C PHE A 31 17.77 3.67 -4.54
N LEU A 32 16.77 3.60 -5.41
CA LEU A 32 16.37 2.35 -6.06
C LEU A 32 17.50 1.74 -6.88
N SER A 33 18.23 2.56 -7.67
CA SER A 33 19.40 2.10 -8.44
C SER A 33 20.51 1.55 -7.53
N SER A 34 20.73 2.20 -6.36
CA SER A 34 21.70 1.74 -5.37
C SER A 34 21.32 0.40 -4.74
N LEU A 35 20.03 0.17 -4.48
CA LEU A 35 19.53 -1.12 -4.01
C LEU A 35 19.66 -2.21 -5.07
N ARG A 36 19.24 -1.93 -6.31
CA ARG A 36 19.35 -2.88 -7.42
C ARG A 36 20.78 -3.28 -7.73
N SER A 37 21.72 -2.32 -7.71
CA SER A 37 23.16 -2.60 -7.91
C SER A 37 23.76 -3.51 -6.84
N ARG A 38 23.11 -3.62 -5.69
CA ARG A 38 23.45 -4.53 -4.58
C ARG A 38 22.66 -5.83 -4.58
N GLY A 39 21.91 -6.10 -5.66
CA GLY A 39 21.09 -7.30 -5.78
C GLY A 39 19.91 -7.37 -4.81
N LYS A 40 19.46 -6.23 -4.28
CA LYS A 40 18.32 -6.18 -3.35
C LYS A 40 17.00 -6.35 -4.09
N ARG A 41 16.04 -7.08 -3.47
CA ARG A 41 14.69 -7.28 -4.00
C ARG A 41 13.83 -6.07 -3.64
N LEU A 42 13.02 -5.61 -4.59
CA LEU A 42 12.17 -4.43 -4.42
C LEU A 42 10.71 -4.81 -4.69
N LEU A 43 9.81 -4.23 -3.92
CA LEU A 43 8.37 -4.38 -4.11
C LEU A 43 7.69 -3.03 -3.84
N PHE A 44 6.77 -2.64 -4.72
CA PHE A 44 5.98 -1.42 -4.62
C PHE A 44 4.58 -1.77 -4.17
N LEU A 45 4.16 -1.23 -3.04
CA LEU A 45 2.91 -1.55 -2.36
C LEU A 45 2.01 -0.33 -2.29
N THR A 46 0.78 -0.42 -2.76
CA THR A 46 -0.17 0.70 -2.65
C THR A 46 -1.55 0.23 -2.25
N ASN A 47 -2.22 1.04 -1.41
CA ASN A 47 -3.63 0.82 -1.05
C ASN A 47 -4.60 1.27 -2.15
N THR A 48 -4.11 1.75 -3.29
CA THR A 48 -5.00 2.20 -4.37
C THR A 48 -5.93 1.09 -4.86
N SER A 49 -7.18 1.46 -5.09
CA SER A 49 -8.21 0.66 -5.75
C SER A 49 -8.78 1.35 -6.99
N VAL A 50 -8.30 2.58 -7.31
CA VAL A 50 -8.74 3.39 -8.45
C VAL A 50 -7.77 3.34 -9.63
N HIS A 51 -6.70 2.60 -9.48
CA HIS A 51 -5.73 2.29 -10.52
C HIS A 51 -5.45 0.80 -10.53
N THR A 52 -5.38 0.23 -11.73
CA THR A 52 -4.95 -1.16 -11.90
C THR A 52 -3.44 -1.30 -11.60
N ARG A 53 -3.00 -2.53 -11.41
CA ARG A 53 -1.58 -2.86 -11.29
C ARG A 53 -0.78 -2.40 -12.52
N GLU A 54 -1.36 -2.52 -13.72
CA GLU A 54 -0.76 -2.03 -14.97
C GLU A 54 -0.70 -0.51 -15.05
N ASP A 55 -1.71 0.22 -14.53
CA ASP A 55 -1.68 1.68 -14.50
C ASP A 55 -0.55 2.18 -13.59
N CYS A 56 -0.37 1.56 -12.42
CA CYS A 56 0.74 1.84 -11.52
C CYS A 56 2.10 1.55 -12.20
N TYR A 57 2.21 0.45 -12.93
CA TYR A 57 3.41 0.11 -13.68
C TYR A 57 3.74 1.16 -14.74
N LYS A 58 2.77 1.53 -15.58
CA LYS A 58 2.94 2.56 -16.62
C LYS A 58 3.33 3.91 -16.00
N ARG A 59 2.70 4.27 -14.87
CA ARG A 59 3.01 5.50 -14.14
C ARG A 59 4.45 5.51 -13.62
N LEU A 60 4.91 4.44 -12.99
CA LEU A 60 6.28 4.32 -12.48
C LEU A 60 7.30 4.44 -13.62
N LEU A 61 7.09 3.76 -14.74
CA LEU A 61 7.95 3.88 -15.92
C LEU A 61 7.96 5.31 -16.48
N GLY A 62 6.80 5.95 -16.60
CA GLY A 62 6.68 7.34 -17.04
C GLY A 62 7.43 8.33 -16.15
N LEU A 63 7.53 8.05 -14.86
CA LEU A 63 8.31 8.80 -13.87
C LEU A 63 9.80 8.45 -13.87
N GLY A 64 10.24 7.55 -14.75
CA GLY A 64 11.64 7.08 -14.87
C GLY A 64 12.07 6.19 -13.71
N VAL A 65 11.11 5.50 -13.07
CA VAL A 65 11.35 4.44 -12.09
C VAL A 65 11.33 3.10 -12.83
N SER A 66 12.46 2.43 -12.92
CA SER A 66 12.57 1.10 -13.53
C SER A 66 12.00 0.05 -12.57
N CYS A 67 10.99 -0.68 -13.02
CA CYS A 67 10.37 -1.79 -12.27
C CYS A 67 9.84 -2.84 -13.25
N GLN A 68 9.46 -4.00 -12.70
CA GLN A 68 8.71 -5.02 -13.41
C GLN A 68 7.27 -5.03 -12.89
N LEU A 69 6.33 -5.58 -13.67
CA LEU A 69 4.93 -5.64 -13.26
C LEU A 69 4.73 -6.47 -11.98
N ASP A 70 5.49 -7.56 -11.83
CA ASP A 70 5.47 -8.44 -10.66
C ASP A 70 6.09 -7.82 -9.40
N GLU A 71 6.79 -6.70 -9.53
CA GLU A 71 7.26 -5.90 -8.39
C GLU A 71 6.18 -4.91 -7.86
N ILE A 72 4.94 -4.98 -8.33
CA ILE A 72 3.88 -4.06 -7.92
C ILE A 72 2.71 -4.84 -7.33
N LEU A 73 2.25 -4.46 -6.16
CA LEU A 73 1.01 -4.89 -5.56
C LEU A 73 0.09 -3.70 -5.29
N THR A 74 -1.12 -3.74 -5.84
CA THR A 74 -2.20 -2.82 -5.50
C THR A 74 -3.23 -3.52 -4.61
N ALA A 75 -3.94 -2.79 -3.75
CA ALA A 75 -5.01 -3.39 -2.95
C ALA A 75 -6.11 -3.99 -3.84
N GLY A 76 -6.34 -3.42 -5.03
CA GLY A 76 -7.26 -3.98 -6.03
C GLY A 76 -6.83 -5.37 -6.50
N TYR A 77 -5.58 -5.50 -6.94
CA TYR A 77 -5.02 -6.78 -7.38
C TYR A 77 -5.01 -7.84 -6.27
N VAL A 78 -4.56 -7.47 -5.07
CA VAL A 78 -4.54 -8.38 -3.92
C VAL A 78 -5.95 -8.78 -3.49
N SER A 79 -6.97 -7.92 -3.71
CA SER A 79 -8.37 -8.30 -3.51
C SER A 79 -8.80 -9.42 -4.46
N GLY A 80 -8.36 -9.37 -5.71
CA GLY A 80 -8.57 -10.46 -6.66
C GLY A 80 -7.95 -11.78 -6.18
N LEU A 81 -6.70 -11.74 -5.74
CA LEU A 81 -6.01 -12.92 -5.18
C LEU A 81 -6.75 -13.48 -3.95
N TYR A 82 -7.23 -12.60 -3.08
CA TYR A 82 -8.00 -13.00 -1.91
C TYR A 82 -9.23 -13.82 -2.30
N PHE A 83 -10.00 -13.36 -3.27
CA PHE A 83 -11.19 -14.09 -3.72
C PHE A 83 -10.83 -15.43 -4.37
N VAL A 84 -9.79 -15.47 -5.20
CA VAL A 84 -9.34 -16.74 -5.83
C VAL A 84 -8.99 -17.77 -4.76
N GLU A 85 -8.37 -17.38 -3.68
CA GLU A 85 -7.88 -18.29 -2.64
C GLU A 85 -8.95 -18.65 -1.60
N HIS A 86 -9.84 -17.73 -1.24
CA HIS A 86 -10.74 -17.91 -0.10
C HIS A 86 -12.22 -18.03 -0.48
N ALA A 87 -12.61 -17.53 -1.66
CA ALA A 87 -14.00 -17.54 -2.12
C ALA A 87 -14.08 -17.56 -3.67
N PRO A 88 -13.57 -18.62 -4.35
CA PRO A 88 -13.50 -18.66 -5.80
C PRO A 88 -14.88 -18.60 -6.49
N ASP A 89 -15.94 -19.06 -5.82
CA ASP A 89 -17.32 -19.02 -6.32
C ASP A 89 -18.07 -17.74 -5.92
N ALA A 90 -17.38 -16.73 -5.38
CA ALA A 90 -18.00 -15.50 -4.93
C ALA A 90 -18.71 -14.78 -6.07
N LYS A 91 -19.89 -14.22 -5.74
CA LYS A 91 -20.60 -13.23 -6.55
C LYS A 91 -20.42 -11.89 -5.87
N VAL A 92 -19.53 -11.07 -6.40
CA VAL A 92 -19.05 -9.86 -5.72
C VAL A 92 -19.78 -8.62 -6.22
N LEU A 93 -20.51 -7.95 -5.31
CA LEU A 93 -21.01 -6.61 -5.54
C LEU A 93 -19.88 -5.63 -5.20
N VAL A 94 -19.42 -4.86 -6.19
CA VAL A 94 -18.32 -3.93 -6.03
C VAL A 94 -18.85 -2.52 -5.84
N VAL A 95 -18.49 -1.89 -4.73
CA VAL A 95 -18.55 -0.44 -4.52
C VAL A 95 -17.14 0.09 -4.76
N GLY A 96 -16.91 0.64 -5.93
CA GLY A 96 -15.58 1.06 -6.37
C GLY A 96 -15.59 1.43 -7.85
N GLU A 97 -14.47 1.96 -8.32
CA GLU A 97 -14.29 2.36 -9.71
C GLU A 97 -13.96 1.17 -10.63
N GLU A 98 -13.91 1.43 -11.94
CA GLU A 98 -13.76 0.38 -12.93
C GLU A 98 -12.45 -0.39 -12.78
N ALA A 99 -11.36 0.27 -12.39
CA ALA A 99 -10.06 -0.38 -12.16
C ALA A 99 -10.15 -1.55 -11.16
N LEU A 100 -10.91 -1.39 -10.07
CA LEU A 100 -11.12 -2.48 -9.11
C LEU A 100 -11.89 -3.65 -9.72
N LYS A 101 -12.89 -3.36 -10.55
CA LYS A 101 -13.66 -4.39 -11.25
C LYS A 101 -12.82 -5.12 -12.30
N GLU A 102 -11.94 -4.40 -13.00
CA GLU A 102 -11.01 -4.96 -13.98
C GLU A 102 -10.04 -5.96 -13.31
N GLU A 103 -9.46 -5.60 -12.16
CA GLU A 103 -8.57 -6.49 -11.40
C GLU A 103 -9.29 -7.79 -10.98
N LEU A 104 -10.55 -7.70 -10.54
CA LEU A 104 -11.33 -8.88 -10.18
C LEU A 104 -11.67 -9.75 -11.40
N ARG A 105 -12.08 -9.12 -12.52
CA ARG A 105 -12.40 -9.84 -13.76
C ARG A 105 -11.16 -10.53 -14.34
N ALA A 106 -9.99 -9.88 -14.25
CA ALA A 106 -8.74 -10.42 -14.77
C ALA A 106 -8.35 -11.77 -14.13
N VAL A 107 -8.77 -11.98 -12.88
CA VAL A 107 -8.56 -13.25 -12.16
C VAL A 107 -9.81 -14.16 -12.14
N GLY A 108 -10.83 -13.83 -12.94
CA GLY A 108 -12.01 -14.69 -13.15
C GLY A 108 -13.10 -14.59 -12.10
N ILE A 109 -13.10 -13.55 -11.22
CA ILE A 109 -14.12 -13.37 -10.19
C ILE A 109 -15.42 -12.86 -10.82
N ASN A 110 -16.53 -13.48 -10.42
CA ASN A 110 -17.86 -13.15 -10.90
C ASN A 110 -18.42 -11.91 -10.20
N LEU A 111 -18.64 -10.83 -10.95
CA LEU A 111 -19.25 -9.62 -10.43
C LEU A 111 -20.79 -9.71 -10.47
N SER A 112 -21.44 -9.12 -9.47
CA SER A 112 -22.89 -9.10 -9.33
C SER A 112 -23.38 -7.67 -9.12
N GLU A 113 -24.51 -7.32 -9.76
CA GLU A 113 -25.24 -6.08 -9.49
C GLU A 113 -26.53 -6.31 -8.68
N ASP A 114 -26.86 -7.58 -8.45
CA ASP A 114 -28.07 -7.97 -7.70
C ASP A 114 -27.73 -8.17 -6.22
N PRO A 115 -28.23 -7.29 -5.32
CA PRO A 115 -27.95 -7.39 -3.90
C PRO A 115 -28.49 -8.66 -3.23
N TYR A 116 -29.46 -9.32 -3.82
CA TYR A 116 -30.00 -10.59 -3.28
C TYR A 116 -29.19 -11.82 -3.70
N ARG A 117 -28.42 -11.71 -4.76
CA ARG A 117 -27.60 -12.80 -5.30
C ARG A 117 -26.12 -12.66 -4.97
N SER A 118 -25.72 -11.50 -4.48
CA SER A 118 -24.33 -11.23 -4.08
C SER A 118 -24.00 -11.97 -2.80
N THR A 119 -22.89 -12.68 -2.81
CA THR A 119 -22.33 -13.38 -1.64
C THR A 119 -21.35 -12.51 -0.85
N HIS A 120 -20.74 -11.53 -1.55
CA HIS A 120 -19.75 -10.63 -1.00
C HIS A 120 -20.00 -9.19 -1.50
N VAL A 121 -19.66 -8.23 -0.66
CA VAL A 121 -19.56 -6.81 -1.02
C VAL A 121 -18.09 -6.40 -0.83
N LEU A 122 -17.45 -5.94 -1.89
CA LEU A 122 -16.11 -5.37 -1.83
C LEU A 122 -16.17 -3.85 -2.00
N VAL A 123 -15.61 -3.14 -1.01
CA VAL A 123 -15.57 -1.68 -0.99
C VAL A 123 -14.16 -1.20 -1.31
N GLY A 124 -14.03 -0.32 -2.28
CA GLY A 124 -12.86 0.47 -2.60
C GLY A 124 -13.24 1.95 -2.71
N MET A 125 -12.25 2.80 -2.99
CA MET A 125 -12.50 4.19 -3.29
C MET A 125 -13.39 4.33 -4.53
N ASP A 126 -14.39 5.20 -4.44
CA ASP A 126 -15.37 5.46 -5.52
C ASP A 126 -15.74 6.94 -5.52
N ARG A 127 -15.15 7.71 -6.42
CA ARG A 127 -15.43 9.16 -6.56
C ARG A 127 -16.81 9.46 -7.13
N GLN A 128 -17.53 8.42 -7.57
CA GLN A 128 -18.93 8.49 -8.02
C GLN A 128 -19.87 7.80 -7.03
N PHE A 129 -19.45 7.68 -5.75
CA PHE A 129 -20.29 7.10 -4.71
C PHE A 129 -21.53 7.96 -4.46
N HIS A 130 -22.69 7.33 -4.39
CA HIS A 130 -23.97 7.99 -4.20
C HIS A 130 -24.95 7.10 -3.43
N TYR A 131 -26.13 7.66 -3.08
CA TYR A 131 -27.10 7.01 -2.22
C TYR A 131 -27.54 5.61 -2.69
N ASP A 132 -27.74 5.41 -4.00
CA ASP A 132 -28.18 4.11 -4.50
C ASP A 132 -27.10 3.04 -4.35
N LYS A 133 -25.81 3.38 -4.55
CA LYS A 133 -24.69 2.46 -4.29
C LYS A 133 -24.65 2.07 -2.80
N LEU A 134 -24.82 3.05 -1.89
CA LEU A 134 -24.92 2.79 -0.45
C LEU A 134 -26.08 1.85 -0.16
N HIS A 135 -27.27 2.14 -0.69
CA HIS A 135 -28.49 1.35 -0.47
C HIS A 135 -28.30 -0.10 -0.95
N LEU A 136 -27.78 -0.31 -2.16
CA LEU A 136 -27.54 -1.64 -2.72
C LEU A 136 -26.53 -2.45 -1.91
N ALA A 137 -25.39 -1.84 -1.53
CA ALA A 137 -24.37 -2.48 -0.72
C ALA A 137 -24.90 -2.88 0.65
N ALA A 138 -25.53 -1.93 1.38
CA ALA A 138 -26.11 -2.20 2.68
C ALA A 138 -27.23 -3.26 2.61
N LYS A 139 -28.00 -3.29 1.53
CA LYS A 139 -29.03 -4.31 1.28
C LYS A 139 -28.41 -5.68 1.10
N ALA A 140 -27.34 -5.82 0.27
CA ALA A 140 -26.63 -7.08 0.08
C ALA A 140 -26.07 -7.60 1.41
N VAL A 141 -25.42 -6.74 2.19
CA VAL A 141 -24.87 -7.12 3.51
C VAL A 141 -25.97 -7.58 4.48
N ARG A 142 -27.10 -6.86 4.55
CA ARG A 142 -28.24 -7.30 5.37
C ARG A 142 -28.87 -8.62 4.92
N HIS A 143 -28.67 -9.03 3.67
CA HIS A 143 -29.11 -10.33 3.14
C HIS A 143 -28.02 -11.41 3.21
N GLY A 144 -26.95 -11.16 3.98
CA GLY A 144 -25.96 -12.16 4.31
C GLY A 144 -24.68 -12.11 3.47
N ALA A 145 -24.51 -11.13 2.58
CA ALA A 145 -23.25 -10.93 1.88
C ALA A 145 -22.15 -10.49 2.87
N VAL A 146 -20.98 -11.11 2.76
CA VAL A 146 -19.81 -10.76 3.56
C VAL A 146 -19.25 -9.41 3.09
N LEU A 147 -19.02 -8.49 4.03
CA LEU A 147 -18.48 -7.16 3.73
C LEU A 147 -16.94 -7.17 3.83
N LEU A 148 -16.28 -6.74 2.77
CA LEU A 148 -14.83 -6.58 2.68
C LEU A 148 -14.47 -5.18 2.20
N ALA A 149 -13.27 -4.73 2.52
CA ALA A 149 -12.73 -3.47 1.99
C ALA A 149 -11.30 -3.64 1.51
N THR A 150 -10.95 -2.86 0.47
CA THR A 150 -9.60 -2.86 -0.11
C THR A 150 -8.58 -2.24 0.82
N ASN A 151 -8.96 -1.22 1.60
CA ASN A 151 -8.08 -0.52 2.54
C ASN A 151 -8.89 0.25 3.61
N PRO A 152 -8.27 0.65 4.75
CA PRO A 152 -8.94 1.38 5.81
C PRO A 152 -8.87 2.90 5.68
N ASP A 153 -8.23 3.44 4.64
CA ASP A 153 -7.93 4.87 4.53
C ASP A 153 -9.21 5.71 4.46
N ASN A 154 -9.38 6.63 5.41
CA ASN A 154 -10.56 7.50 5.45
C ASN A 154 -10.48 8.64 4.43
N CYS A 155 -9.28 9.01 4.04
CA CYS A 155 -9.04 10.12 3.12
C CYS A 155 -7.80 9.86 2.26
N CYS A 156 -7.81 10.45 1.07
CA CYS A 156 -6.69 10.49 0.14
C CYS A 156 -6.30 11.97 -0.10
N PRO A 157 -5.02 12.35 0.10
CA PRO A 157 -4.55 13.67 -0.24
C PRO A 157 -4.49 13.83 -1.76
N VAL A 158 -4.92 14.98 -2.24
CA VAL A 158 -4.78 15.44 -3.62
C VAL A 158 -4.19 16.83 -3.62
N GLN A 159 -3.79 17.34 -4.79
CA GLN A 159 -3.19 18.67 -4.86
C GLN A 159 -4.13 19.74 -4.29
N GLY A 160 -3.75 20.31 -3.14
CA GLY A 160 -4.47 21.40 -2.48
C GLY A 160 -5.73 21.00 -1.72
N ASP A 161 -6.04 19.71 -1.59
CA ASP A 161 -7.25 19.21 -0.91
C ASP A 161 -7.05 17.82 -0.32
N ILE A 162 -8.06 17.37 0.44
CA ILE A 162 -8.20 16.01 0.97
C ILE A 162 -9.58 15.48 0.57
N ILE A 163 -9.62 14.37 -0.15
CA ILE A 163 -10.87 13.76 -0.59
C ILE A 163 -11.18 12.48 0.20
N PRO A 164 -12.48 12.10 0.36
CA PRO A 164 -12.86 10.84 0.99
C PRO A 164 -12.28 9.63 0.24
N ASP A 165 -11.86 8.62 0.99
CA ASP A 165 -11.38 7.35 0.48
C ASP A 165 -12.24 6.18 0.97
N THR A 166 -11.79 4.97 0.74
CA THR A 166 -12.44 3.69 1.02
C THR A 166 -13.02 3.60 2.42
N GLY A 167 -12.27 4.00 3.45
CA GLY A 167 -12.71 3.93 4.85
C GLY A 167 -13.95 4.79 5.15
N ALA A 168 -14.06 5.96 4.52
CA ALA A 168 -15.24 6.82 4.66
C ALA A 168 -16.48 6.18 4.01
N ILE A 169 -16.32 5.58 2.82
CA ILE A 169 -17.38 4.84 2.11
C ILE A 169 -17.77 3.61 2.91
N LEU A 170 -16.80 2.83 3.37
CA LEU A 170 -17.00 1.65 4.20
C LEU A 170 -17.80 1.97 5.45
N SER A 171 -17.41 3.04 6.18
CA SER A 171 -18.09 3.48 7.40
C SER A 171 -19.58 3.78 7.16
N SER A 172 -19.91 4.35 6.00
CA SER A 172 -21.30 4.61 5.64
C SER A 172 -22.10 3.31 5.40
N ILE A 173 -21.49 2.32 4.76
CA ILE A 173 -22.10 1.01 4.50
C ILE A 173 -22.25 0.22 5.81
N GLU A 174 -21.23 0.23 6.67
CA GLU A 174 -21.29 -0.39 8.00
C GLU A 174 -22.41 0.19 8.84
N ALA A 175 -22.53 1.52 8.88
CA ALA A 175 -23.61 2.20 9.61
C ALA A 175 -25.00 1.83 9.05
N ALA A 176 -25.17 1.80 7.73
CA ALA A 176 -26.42 1.49 7.07
C ALA A 176 -26.82 0.00 7.17
N SER A 177 -25.84 -0.90 7.15
CA SER A 177 -26.07 -2.34 7.26
C SER A 177 -26.11 -2.87 8.69
N GLN A 178 -25.56 -2.12 9.66
CA GLN A 178 -25.30 -2.52 11.04
C GLN A 178 -24.35 -3.75 11.15
N GLN A 179 -23.47 -3.89 10.17
CA GLN A 179 -22.45 -4.94 10.12
C GLN A 179 -21.09 -4.32 9.90
N LYS A 180 -20.06 -4.92 10.49
CA LYS A 180 -18.68 -4.51 10.28
C LYS A 180 -18.04 -5.29 9.13
N ALA A 181 -17.05 -4.68 8.47
CA ALA A 181 -16.23 -5.41 7.50
C ALA A 181 -15.55 -6.62 8.18
N ALA A 182 -15.70 -7.77 7.57
CA ALA A 182 -15.09 -9.02 8.05
C ALA A 182 -13.60 -9.07 7.71
N VAL A 183 -13.20 -8.43 6.58
CA VAL A 183 -11.83 -8.46 6.08
C VAL A 183 -11.44 -7.09 5.54
N MET A 184 -10.24 -6.65 5.95
CA MET A 184 -9.49 -5.57 5.35
C MET A 184 -8.32 -6.17 4.56
N ILE A 185 -8.24 -5.91 3.26
CA ILE A 185 -7.29 -6.62 2.37
C ILE A 185 -5.95 -5.91 2.27
N GLY A 186 -5.93 -4.60 2.03
CA GLY A 186 -4.72 -3.80 1.87
C GLY A 186 -3.95 -3.56 3.18
N LYS A 187 -2.88 -2.77 3.12
CA LYS A 187 -2.14 -2.37 4.32
C LYS A 187 -3.08 -1.76 5.37
N PRO A 188 -2.99 -2.14 6.66
CA PRO A 188 -1.89 -2.89 7.29
C PRO A 188 -2.14 -4.41 7.45
N SER A 189 -2.97 -5.06 6.62
CA SER A 189 -3.39 -6.45 6.83
C SER A 189 -2.25 -7.46 6.72
N ASN A 190 -2.39 -8.55 7.47
CA ASN A 190 -1.47 -9.68 7.40
C ASN A 190 -1.51 -10.39 6.03
N TYR A 191 -2.70 -10.49 5.41
CA TYR A 191 -2.85 -11.12 4.11
C TYR A 191 -2.00 -10.40 3.03
N TYR A 192 -2.04 -9.06 3.02
CA TYR A 192 -1.21 -8.29 2.09
C TYR A 192 0.29 -8.50 2.34
N ALA A 193 0.70 -8.60 3.62
CA ALA A 193 2.07 -8.89 3.97
C ALA A 193 2.51 -10.29 3.54
N GLU A 194 1.65 -11.30 3.69
CA GLU A 194 1.93 -12.66 3.22
C GLU A 194 2.17 -12.69 1.71
N LYS A 195 1.32 -12.01 0.93
CA LYS A 195 1.51 -11.90 -0.53
C LYS A 195 2.81 -11.16 -0.88
N SER A 196 3.14 -10.09 -0.17
CA SER A 196 4.38 -9.35 -0.35
C SER A 196 5.61 -10.22 -0.08
N LEU A 197 5.64 -10.93 1.04
CA LEU A 197 6.76 -11.79 1.43
C LEU A 197 6.91 -13.02 0.53
N GLN A 198 5.80 -13.61 0.07
CA GLN A 198 5.82 -14.70 -0.91
C GLN A 198 6.50 -14.28 -2.23
N LEU A 199 6.20 -13.09 -2.74
CA LEU A 199 6.85 -12.56 -3.95
C LEU A 199 8.31 -12.21 -3.72
N LEU A 200 8.64 -11.67 -2.56
CA LEU A 200 10.01 -11.31 -2.21
C LEU A 200 10.88 -12.53 -1.86
N ASP A 201 10.28 -13.66 -1.46
CA ASP A 201 10.98 -14.87 -1.04
C ASP A 201 12.15 -14.57 -0.08
N VAL A 202 11.84 -13.84 1.00
CA VAL A 202 12.75 -13.48 2.07
C VAL A 202 12.08 -13.62 3.43
N ASP A 203 12.89 -13.75 4.48
CA ASP A 203 12.40 -13.65 5.83
C ASP A 203 11.90 -12.23 6.14
N ARG A 204 10.77 -12.13 6.87
CA ARG A 204 10.18 -10.85 7.26
C ARG A 204 11.14 -9.91 7.99
N SER A 205 12.04 -10.46 8.82
CA SER A 205 13.06 -9.70 9.54
C SER A 205 14.15 -9.12 8.64
N SER A 206 14.32 -9.66 7.42
CA SER A 206 15.23 -9.17 6.39
C SER A 206 14.55 -8.19 5.41
N CYS A 207 13.32 -7.75 5.71
CA CYS A 207 12.56 -6.83 4.90
C CYS A 207 12.42 -5.47 5.60
N LEU A 208 12.59 -4.37 4.83
CA LEU A 208 12.33 -3.01 5.27
C LEU A 208 11.11 -2.45 4.55
N MET A 209 10.06 -2.09 5.30
CA MET A 209 8.92 -1.32 4.78
C MET A 209 9.22 0.16 4.86
N ILE A 210 9.11 0.86 3.76
CA ILE A 210 9.34 2.31 3.63
C ILE A 210 8.04 2.95 3.16
N GLY A 211 7.53 3.88 3.93
CA GLY A 211 6.29 4.58 3.63
C GLY A 211 6.19 5.91 4.36
N ASP A 212 5.15 6.67 4.06
CA ASP A 212 4.93 8.03 4.58
C ASP A 212 3.81 8.10 5.63
N ARG A 213 3.10 6.98 5.88
CA ARG A 213 1.94 6.96 6.76
C ARG A 213 2.11 5.98 7.91
N LEU A 214 1.89 6.46 9.14
CA LEU A 214 2.03 5.66 10.36
C LEU A 214 1.01 4.51 10.42
N GLU A 215 -0.27 4.80 10.17
CA GLU A 215 -1.39 3.89 10.39
C GLU A 215 -1.49 2.77 9.34
N THR A 216 -0.86 2.95 8.19
CA THR A 216 -0.83 1.93 7.13
C THR A 216 0.56 1.35 6.96
N ASP A 217 1.57 2.12 6.55
CA ASP A 217 2.88 1.60 6.17
C ASP A 217 3.70 1.13 7.38
N ILE A 218 3.80 1.99 8.39
CA ILE A 218 4.60 1.68 9.57
C ILE A 218 3.90 0.59 10.39
N LEU A 219 2.60 0.73 10.60
CA LEU A 219 1.81 -0.29 11.27
C LEU A 219 1.86 -1.63 10.51
N PHE A 220 1.79 -1.61 9.18
CA PHE A 220 1.94 -2.81 8.34
C PHE A 220 3.27 -3.54 8.60
N GLY A 221 4.38 -2.81 8.55
CA GLY A 221 5.68 -3.41 8.84
C GLY A 221 5.76 -3.97 10.26
N LYS A 222 5.31 -3.20 11.26
CA LYS A 222 5.33 -3.61 12.67
C LYS A 222 4.49 -4.84 12.96
N LEU A 223 3.24 -4.87 12.51
CA LEU A 223 2.33 -6.01 12.72
C LEU A 223 2.85 -7.29 12.06
N ASN A 224 3.60 -7.14 10.97
CA ASN A 224 4.07 -8.27 10.18
C ASN A 224 5.57 -8.61 10.39
N GLY A 225 6.21 -8.03 11.41
CA GLY A 225 7.58 -8.37 11.82
C GLY A 225 8.68 -7.89 10.86
N MET A 226 8.36 -6.89 10.03
CA MET A 226 9.33 -6.18 9.19
C MET A 226 9.95 -5.01 9.96
N LYS A 227 11.11 -4.55 9.53
CA LYS A 227 11.61 -3.24 9.92
C LYS A 227 10.89 -2.13 9.14
N THR A 228 10.88 -0.91 9.72
CA THR A 228 10.07 0.19 9.18
C THR A 228 10.85 1.49 9.09
N ALA A 229 10.67 2.20 7.99
CA ALA A 229 11.20 3.54 7.80
C ALA A 229 10.09 4.50 7.38
N LEU A 230 9.85 5.53 8.20
CA LEU A 230 8.95 6.62 7.86
C LEU A 230 9.71 7.67 7.07
N VAL A 231 9.21 8.02 5.87
CA VAL A 231 9.64 9.20 5.13
C VAL A 231 8.69 10.36 5.39
N LEU A 232 9.24 11.55 5.64
CA LEU A 232 8.47 12.75 5.98
C LEU A 232 8.07 13.56 4.73
N THR A 233 7.97 12.88 3.59
CA THR A 233 7.61 13.50 2.30
C THR A 233 6.12 13.45 1.98
N GLY A 234 5.32 12.77 2.82
CA GLY A 234 3.88 12.57 2.60
C GLY A 234 3.02 13.00 3.79
N ILE A 235 2.17 12.09 4.28
CA ILE A 235 1.07 12.39 5.21
C ILE A 235 1.54 12.61 6.64
N SER A 236 2.34 11.68 7.20
CA SER A 236 2.69 11.72 8.62
C SER A 236 3.88 12.63 8.87
N SER A 237 3.77 13.46 9.90
CA SER A 237 4.82 14.34 10.39
C SER A 237 5.57 13.74 11.60
N ARG A 238 6.65 14.39 12.03
CA ARG A 238 7.33 14.02 13.30
C ARG A 238 6.44 14.18 14.52
N GLU A 239 5.52 15.14 14.50
CA GLU A 239 4.60 15.40 15.61
C GLU A 239 3.56 14.28 15.77
N ASP A 240 3.19 13.63 14.67
CA ASP A 240 2.23 12.52 14.68
C ASP A 240 2.81 11.26 15.31
N ILE A 241 4.13 11.03 15.21
CA ILE A 241 4.83 9.92 15.87
C ILE A 241 4.65 10.00 17.40
N GLY A 242 4.67 11.22 17.96
CA GLY A 242 4.50 11.43 19.40
C GLY A 242 3.04 11.25 19.88
N LYS A 243 2.07 11.26 18.97
CA LYS A 243 0.63 11.09 19.27
C LYS A 243 0.13 9.68 18.99
N ALA A 244 0.71 9.03 18.00
CA ALA A 244 0.40 7.66 17.65
C ALA A 244 1.28 6.71 18.48
N ASP A 245 0.69 5.62 18.96
CA ASP A 245 1.45 4.54 19.63
C ASP A 245 2.17 3.62 18.59
N ILE A 246 2.64 4.23 17.50
CA ILE A 246 3.29 3.57 16.36
C ILE A 246 4.64 4.23 16.12
N VAL A 247 5.71 3.54 16.53
CA VAL A 247 7.08 4.07 16.44
C VAL A 247 7.83 3.37 15.31
N PRO A 248 8.23 4.10 14.23
CA PRO A 248 9.06 3.55 13.16
C PRO A 248 10.48 3.21 13.68
N ASP A 249 11.15 2.24 13.02
CA ASP A 249 12.56 1.94 13.35
C ASP A 249 13.49 3.04 12.82
N TYR A 250 13.13 3.66 11.69
CA TYR A 250 13.87 4.77 11.08
C TYR A 250 12.93 5.92 10.72
N ILE A 251 13.45 7.15 10.77
CA ILE A 251 12.74 8.36 10.34
C ILE A 251 13.69 9.12 9.42
N TRP A 252 13.30 9.25 8.14
CA TRP A 252 14.06 9.98 7.15
C TRP A 252 13.29 11.20 6.65
N PRO A 253 13.90 12.38 6.58
CA PRO A 253 13.24 13.52 5.96
C PRO A 253 12.82 13.22 4.52
N SER A 254 13.65 12.49 3.77
CA SER A 254 13.37 11.98 2.42
C SER A 254 14.31 10.82 2.08
N LEU A 255 14.04 10.11 0.97
CA LEU A 255 14.97 9.12 0.42
C LEU A 255 16.28 9.74 -0.06
N ASN A 256 16.27 11.03 -0.46
CA ASN A 256 17.48 11.74 -0.87
C ASN A 256 18.44 11.95 0.31
N GLU A 257 17.92 12.38 1.45
CA GLU A 257 18.73 12.63 2.64
C GLU A 257 19.25 11.33 3.24
N CYS A 258 18.47 10.26 3.19
CA CYS A 258 18.92 8.92 3.56
C CYS A 258 20.20 8.51 2.78
N ILE A 259 20.26 8.76 1.47
CA ILE A 259 21.45 8.47 0.64
C ILE A 259 22.64 9.33 1.05
N MET A 260 22.42 10.63 1.24
CA MET A 260 23.47 11.60 1.58
C MET A 260 24.12 11.25 2.92
N GLU A 261 23.34 10.87 3.91
CA GLU A 261 23.84 10.43 5.22
C GLU A 261 24.71 9.16 5.11
N GLN A 262 24.28 8.17 4.32
CA GLN A 262 25.05 6.93 4.11
C GLN A 262 26.38 7.20 3.37
N GLN A 263 26.40 8.10 2.39
CA GLN A 263 27.64 8.48 1.68
C GLN A 263 28.63 9.21 2.58
N ASN A 264 28.16 10.08 3.48
CA ASN A 264 29.01 10.79 4.42
C ASN A 264 29.63 9.84 5.44
N HIS A 265 28.89 8.86 5.93
CA HIS A 265 29.44 7.84 6.84
C HIS A 265 30.48 6.95 6.18
N SER A 266 30.27 6.54 4.92
CA SER A 266 31.25 5.74 4.17
C SER A 266 32.57 6.50 3.99
N LYS A 267 32.52 7.80 3.70
CA LYS A 267 33.71 8.65 3.56
C LYS A 267 34.47 8.79 4.89
N HIS A 268 33.78 8.99 6.00
CA HIS A 268 34.41 9.10 7.32
C HIS A 268 35.08 7.79 7.77
N SER A 269 34.46 6.65 7.50
CA SER A 269 35.07 5.34 7.80
C SER A 269 36.35 5.09 7.00
N THR A 270 36.35 5.45 5.71
CA THR A 270 37.53 5.30 4.85
C THR A 270 38.69 6.21 5.28
N VAL A 271 38.40 7.45 5.71
CA VAL A 271 39.43 8.38 6.20
C VAL A 271 40.04 7.86 7.49
N LEU A 272 39.22 7.35 8.43
CA LEU A 272 39.71 6.78 9.71
C LEU A 272 40.52 5.50 9.54
N GLU A 273 40.28 4.72 8.49
CA GLU A 273 41.09 3.54 8.14
C GLU A 273 42.42 3.95 7.50
N MET A 274 42.43 5.01 6.68
CA MET A 274 43.68 5.52 6.07
C MET A 274 44.56 6.24 7.07
N GLU A 275 44.03 6.81 8.17
CA GLU A 275 44.85 7.43 9.22
C GLU A 275 45.45 6.42 10.22
N LYS A 276 44.96 5.16 10.16
CA LYS A 276 45.47 4.06 11.05
C LYS A 276 46.43 3.09 10.32
N ALA A 277 46.64 3.26 9.04
CA ALA A 277 47.59 2.50 8.20
C ALA A 277 48.85 3.28 7.93
#